data_065f4c0ab3bd76530973b19b8d7cc44f
#
_entry.id   065f4c0ab3bd76530973b19b8d7cc44f
#
_cell.length_a   1.000
_cell.length_b   1.000
_cell.length_c   1.000
_cell.angle_alpha   90.00
_cell.angle_beta   90.00
_cell.angle_gamma   90.00
#
_symmetry.space_group_name_H-M   'P 1'
#
loop_
_entity.id
_entity.type
_entity.pdbx_description
1 polymer ?
#
loop_
_entity_poly.entity_id
_entity_poly.type
_entity_poly.pdbx_seq_one_letter_code
_entity_poly.pdbx_strand_id
1 'polypeptide(L)'
;IDDYREAARRAGAVSIGAVMSDFASPEGPERFQDGQYVTLAGIVASSRTRTTKNGRLMCYIQFEDDSGAMELLAFQRTLDESGGYISENAALLVRGRISLRDEKEPQLMVDTVRPLSDLNEPGASEPPKKERKLWLRLPTADPRLLRRIELLCEMFPGRERMILVFADTGRRLGAECVIKNSLLRELEELLGRENVVVK
;
A
#
# COMPACT_ATOMS: atom_id res chain seq x y z
N ILE A 1 -12.64 12.47 14.42
CA ILE A 1 -12.41 12.53 12.94
C ILE A 1 -12.08 13.96 12.50
N ASP A 2 -12.68 14.98 13.10
CA ASP A 2 -12.45 16.37 12.70
C ASP A 2 -10.98 16.78 12.73
N ASP A 3 -10.22 16.33 13.73
CA ASP A 3 -8.79 16.60 13.88
C ASP A 3 -7.93 15.98 12.76
N TYR A 4 -8.46 14.97 12.08
CA TYR A 4 -7.76 14.25 11.01
C TYR A 4 -8.31 14.53 9.60
N ARG A 5 -9.37 15.35 9.49
CA ARG A 5 -10.05 15.60 8.21
C ARG A 5 -9.11 16.18 7.15
N GLU A 6 -8.25 17.09 7.55
CA GLU A 6 -7.29 17.71 6.64
C GLU A 6 -6.18 16.74 6.22
N ALA A 7 -5.72 15.91 7.15
CA ALA A 7 -4.73 14.87 6.88
C ALA A 7 -5.32 13.78 5.95
N ALA A 8 -6.57 13.38 6.18
CA ALA A 8 -7.30 12.43 5.32
C ALA A 8 -7.48 12.98 3.89
N ARG A 9 -7.82 14.27 3.73
CA ARG A 9 -7.87 14.94 2.43
C ARG A 9 -6.53 14.92 1.70
N ARG A 10 -5.46 15.26 2.40
CA ARG A 10 -4.10 15.21 1.83
C ARG A 10 -3.71 13.79 1.40
N ALA A 11 -4.19 12.78 2.10
CA ALA A 11 -4.02 11.37 1.74
C ALA A 11 -4.92 10.90 0.59
N GLY A 12 -5.76 11.79 0.02
CA GLY A 12 -6.67 11.48 -1.07
C GLY A 12 -7.88 10.66 -0.66
N ALA A 13 -8.29 10.72 0.62
CA ALA A 13 -9.48 10.04 1.09
C ALA A 13 -10.75 10.65 0.49
N VAL A 14 -11.66 9.78 0.05
CA VAL A 14 -13.01 10.13 -0.40
C VAL A 14 -14.00 9.82 0.72
N SER A 15 -15.14 10.50 0.75
CA SER A 15 -16.18 10.24 1.74
C SER A 15 -16.96 8.96 1.39
N ILE A 16 -17.35 8.22 2.42
CA ILE A 16 -18.15 6.99 2.26
C ILE A 16 -19.48 7.32 1.60
N GLY A 17 -20.14 8.40 2.04
CA GLY A 17 -21.40 8.83 1.47
C GLY A 17 -21.33 9.15 -0.03
N ALA A 18 -20.20 9.71 -0.51
CA ALA A 18 -20.03 9.96 -1.94
C ALA A 18 -19.96 8.65 -2.74
N VAL A 19 -19.28 7.64 -2.23
CA VAL A 19 -19.21 6.32 -2.87
C VAL A 19 -20.59 5.66 -2.85
N MET A 20 -21.24 5.60 -1.69
CA MET A 20 -22.55 4.96 -1.53
C MET A 20 -23.62 5.61 -2.38
N SER A 21 -23.66 6.97 -2.41
CA SER A 21 -24.65 7.71 -3.22
C SER A 21 -24.47 7.50 -4.71
N ASP A 22 -23.24 7.40 -5.19
CA ASP A 22 -22.94 7.18 -6.61
C ASP A 22 -23.45 5.81 -7.07
N PHE A 23 -23.25 4.76 -6.27
CA PHE A 23 -23.76 3.43 -6.57
C PHE A 23 -25.28 3.29 -6.35
N ALA A 24 -25.88 4.13 -5.53
CA ALA A 24 -27.34 4.17 -5.34
C ALA A 24 -28.08 4.95 -6.43
N SER A 25 -27.37 5.59 -7.37
CA SER A 25 -27.96 6.35 -8.45
C SER A 25 -28.78 5.45 -9.39
N PRO A 26 -30.01 5.84 -9.76
CA PRO A 26 -30.82 5.06 -10.72
C PRO A 26 -30.20 4.94 -12.12
N GLU A 27 -29.34 5.88 -12.48
CA GLU A 27 -28.61 5.90 -13.77
C GLU A 27 -27.30 5.09 -13.71
N GLY A 28 -26.98 4.51 -12.55
CA GLY A 28 -25.73 3.81 -12.28
C GLY A 28 -24.61 4.73 -11.80
N PRO A 29 -23.49 4.17 -11.40
CA PRO A 29 -22.37 4.95 -10.87
C PRO A 29 -21.66 5.69 -12.01
N GLU A 30 -21.48 7.00 -11.85
CA GLU A 30 -20.77 7.87 -12.79
C GLU A 30 -19.32 8.12 -12.38
N ARG A 31 -19.07 8.21 -11.07
CA ARG A 31 -17.81 8.66 -10.49
C ARG A 31 -16.91 7.52 -10.00
N PHE A 32 -17.51 6.46 -9.52
CA PHE A 32 -16.82 5.30 -9.00
C PHE A 32 -17.18 4.04 -9.79
N GLN A 33 -16.26 3.08 -9.85
CA GLN A 33 -16.46 1.84 -10.62
C GLN A 33 -16.11 0.61 -9.76
N ASP A 34 -16.72 -0.53 -10.09
CA ASP A 34 -16.32 -1.82 -9.52
C ASP A 34 -14.82 -2.09 -9.83
N GLY A 35 -14.09 -2.55 -8.84
CA GLY A 35 -12.63 -2.75 -8.94
C GLY A 35 -11.77 -1.50 -8.78
N GLN A 36 -12.36 -0.30 -8.71
CA GLN A 36 -11.61 0.94 -8.53
C GLN A 36 -10.98 1.03 -7.14
N TYR A 37 -9.75 1.51 -7.10
CA TYR A 37 -9.07 1.78 -5.83
C TYR A 37 -9.51 3.12 -5.24
N VAL A 38 -9.89 3.09 -3.98
CA VAL A 38 -10.21 4.29 -3.20
C VAL A 38 -9.52 4.25 -1.84
N THR A 39 -9.37 5.42 -1.25
CA THR A 39 -8.91 5.59 0.14
C THR A 39 -10.06 6.15 0.95
N LEU A 40 -10.38 5.56 2.08
CA LEU A 40 -11.39 6.01 3.02
C LEU A 40 -10.72 6.35 4.36
N ALA A 41 -11.25 7.35 5.04
CA ALA A 41 -10.87 7.69 6.42
C ALA A 41 -12.11 7.64 7.30
N GLY A 42 -12.04 6.93 8.42
CA GLY A 42 -13.21 6.75 9.26
C GLY A 42 -12.88 6.02 10.56
N ILE A 43 -13.93 5.55 11.22
CA ILE A 43 -13.88 4.81 12.49
C ILE A 43 -14.44 3.41 12.28
N VAL A 44 -13.85 2.44 12.94
CA VAL A 44 -14.37 1.06 13.03
C VAL A 44 -15.52 1.04 14.03
N ALA A 45 -16.76 0.91 13.55
CA ALA A 45 -17.94 0.76 14.41
C ALA A 45 -18.03 -0.65 15.00
N SER A 46 -17.72 -1.67 14.20
CA SER A 46 -17.63 -3.06 14.66
C SER A 46 -16.75 -3.89 13.73
N SER A 47 -16.25 -5.01 14.22
CA SER A 47 -15.50 -5.97 13.41
C SER A 47 -15.84 -7.41 13.78
N ARG A 48 -15.88 -8.29 12.78
CA ARG A 48 -16.15 -9.73 12.95
C ARG A 48 -15.21 -10.56 12.09
N THR A 49 -14.38 -11.36 12.74
CA THR A 49 -13.51 -12.29 12.03
C THR A 49 -14.20 -13.63 11.81
N ARG A 50 -14.07 -14.20 10.62
CA ARG A 50 -14.56 -15.53 10.26
C ARG A 50 -13.48 -16.31 9.53
N THR A 51 -13.52 -17.63 9.67
CA THR A 51 -12.70 -18.53 8.88
C THR A 51 -13.43 -18.89 7.59
N THR A 52 -12.80 -18.72 6.45
CA THR A 52 -13.34 -19.13 5.15
C THR A 52 -13.30 -20.66 4.99
N LYS A 53 -14.02 -21.20 4.00
CA LYS A 53 -14.01 -22.65 3.68
C LYS A 53 -12.59 -23.21 3.43
N ASN A 54 -11.66 -22.36 3.04
CA ASN A 54 -10.26 -22.73 2.77
C ASN A 54 -9.34 -22.53 4.00
N GLY A 55 -9.90 -22.37 5.21
CA GLY A 55 -9.14 -22.20 6.44
C GLY A 55 -8.46 -20.86 6.62
N ARG A 56 -8.70 -19.87 5.75
CA ARG A 56 -8.13 -18.52 5.84
C ARG A 56 -9.03 -17.59 6.63
N LEU A 57 -8.42 -16.66 7.36
CA LEU A 57 -9.17 -15.64 8.09
C LEU A 57 -9.68 -14.54 7.13
N MET A 58 -10.86 -14.05 7.43
CA MET A 58 -11.49 -12.90 6.80
C MET A 58 -12.22 -12.10 7.88
N CYS A 59 -12.04 -10.77 7.85
CA CYS A 59 -12.70 -9.86 8.77
C CYS A 59 -13.68 -8.97 8.01
N TYR A 60 -14.92 -8.93 8.51
CA TYR A 60 -15.93 -7.96 8.12
C TYR A 60 -15.83 -6.78 9.08
N ILE A 61 -15.71 -5.59 8.56
CA ILE A 61 -15.53 -4.36 9.32
C ILE A 61 -16.64 -3.40 8.95
N GLN A 62 -17.45 -3.00 9.91
CA GLN A 62 -18.37 -1.88 9.73
C GLN A 62 -17.58 -0.60 9.94
N PHE A 63 -17.47 0.20 8.90
CA PHE A 63 -16.64 1.39 8.86
C PHE A 63 -17.49 2.63 8.58
N GLU A 64 -17.29 3.68 9.33
CA GLU A 64 -18.14 4.87 9.31
C GLU A 64 -17.30 6.15 9.23
N ASP A 65 -17.80 7.13 8.50
CA ASP A 65 -17.37 8.53 8.56
C ASP A 65 -18.57 9.45 8.84
N ASP A 66 -18.37 10.76 8.79
CA ASP A 66 -19.44 11.75 9.00
C ASP A 66 -20.49 11.79 7.89
N SER A 67 -20.27 11.08 6.79
CA SER A 67 -21.15 11.04 5.61
C SER A 67 -21.93 9.75 5.44
N GLY A 68 -21.51 8.67 6.09
CA GLY A 68 -22.16 7.36 5.98
C GLY A 68 -21.36 6.20 6.53
N ALA A 69 -21.83 5.00 6.22
CA ALA A 69 -21.21 3.73 6.63
C ALA A 69 -21.02 2.81 5.43
N MET A 70 -19.99 1.96 5.47
CA MET A 70 -19.69 0.95 4.46
C MET A 70 -19.09 -0.29 5.10
N GLU A 71 -19.42 -1.47 4.57
CA GLU A 71 -18.78 -2.71 4.97
C GLU A 71 -17.42 -2.87 4.26
N LEU A 72 -16.38 -3.15 5.04
CA LEU A 72 -15.06 -3.45 4.52
C LEU A 72 -14.74 -4.93 4.72
N LEU A 73 -13.99 -5.53 3.79
CA LEU A 73 -13.54 -6.92 3.84
C LEU A 73 -12.02 -6.95 3.88
N ALA A 74 -11.45 -7.38 5.01
CA ALA A 74 -10.02 -7.62 5.16
C ALA A 74 -9.73 -9.13 5.11
N PHE A 75 -8.83 -9.54 4.24
CA PHE A 75 -8.43 -10.93 4.08
C PHE A 75 -7.16 -11.25 4.88
N GLN A 76 -6.83 -12.55 4.99
CA GLN A 76 -5.70 -13.06 5.77
C GLN A 76 -4.44 -12.21 5.64
N ARG A 77 -4.02 -11.88 4.43
CA ARG A 77 -2.81 -11.08 4.19
C ARG A 77 -2.88 -9.71 4.85
N THR A 78 -3.98 -9.00 4.69
CA THR A 78 -4.19 -7.68 5.31
C THR A 78 -4.27 -7.78 6.81
N LEU A 79 -4.88 -8.86 7.33
CA LEU A 79 -4.96 -9.13 8.77
C LEU A 79 -3.59 -9.44 9.38
N ASP A 80 -2.74 -10.16 8.68
CA ASP A 80 -1.37 -10.47 9.12
C ASP A 80 -0.49 -9.21 9.16
N GLU A 81 -0.68 -8.29 8.19
CA GLU A 81 0.10 -7.05 8.08
C GLU A 81 -0.43 -5.93 9.00
N SER A 82 -1.74 -5.84 9.20
CA SER A 82 -2.40 -4.66 9.78
C SER A 82 -3.54 -4.98 10.74
N GLY A 83 -3.79 -6.25 11.04
CA GLY A 83 -4.93 -6.68 11.87
C GLY A 83 -4.92 -6.10 13.29
N GLY A 84 -3.75 -5.78 13.84
CA GLY A 84 -3.61 -5.15 15.14
C GLY A 84 -4.19 -3.75 15.26
N TYR A 85 -4.44 -3.07 14.13
CA TYR A 85 -5.08 -1.75 14.11
C TYR A 85 -6.60 -1.82 14.02
N ILE A 86 -7.17 -2.98 13.63
CA ILE A 86 -8.60 -3.16 13.41
C ILE A 86 -9.27 -3.50 14.75
N SER A 87 -9.63 -2.46 15.50
CA SER A 87 -10.37 -2.57 16.76
C SER A 87 -11.53 -1.58 16.77
N GLU A 88 -12.56 -1.88 17.57
CA GLU A 88 -13.70 -0.96 17.72
C GLU A 88 -13.25 0.41 18.19
N ASN A 89 -13.85 1.45 17.61
CA ASN A 89 -13.52 2.87 17.79
C ASN A 89 -12.13 3.29 17.26
N ALA A 90 -11.38 2.41 16.59
CA ALA A 90 -10.13 2.81 15.95
C ALA A 90 -10.39 3.76 14.77
N ALA A 91 -9.69 4.89 14.76
CA ALA A 91 -9.69 5.84 13.65
C ALA A 91 -8.62 5.43 12.64
N LEU A 92 -9.04 5.05 11.44
CA LEU A 92 -8.18 4.42 10.43
C LEU A 92 -8.26 5.13 9.07
N LEU A 93 -7.14 5.10 8.35
CA LEU A 93 -7.06 5.31 6.92
C LEU A 93 -6.98 3.95 6.24
N VAL A 94 -7.95 3.66 5.40
CA VAL A 94 -8.07 2.36 4.72
C VAL A 94 -8.02 2.56 3.21
N ARG A 95 -7.20 1.79 2.53
CA ARG A 95 -7.16 1.75 1.07
C ARG A 95 -7.52 0.38 0.57
N GLY A 96 -8.34 0.33 -0.45
CA GLY A 96 -8.80 -0.92 -1.04
C GLY A 96 -9.51 -0.71 -2.36
N ARG A 97 -10.07 -1.79 -2.88
CA ARG A 97 -10.86 -1.82 -4.11
C ARG A 97 -12.34 -1.91 -3.80
N ILE A 98 -13.13 -1.09 -4.46
CA ILE A 98 -14.58 -1.21 -4.44
C ILE A 98 -14.97 -2.56 -5.05
N SER A 99 -15.87 -3.28 -4.41
CA SER A 99 -16.41 -4.55 -4.90
C SER A 99 -17.91 -4.54 -4.84
N LEU A 100 -18.53 -4.68 -6.01
CA LEU A 100 -19.96 -4.86 -6.15
C LEU A 100 -20.23 -6.35 -6.33
N ARG A 101 -21.01 -6.97 -5.43
CA ARG A 101 -21.43 -8.36 -5.53
C ARG A 101 -22.94 -8.47 -5.57
N ASP A 102 -23.47 -9.09 -6.64
CA ASP A 102 -24.86 -9.55 -6.74
C ASP A 102 -25.89 -8.50 -6.30
N GLU A 103 -25.90 -7.32 -6.91
CA GLU A 103 -26.87 -6.22 -6.66
C GLU A 103 -26.93 -5.78 -5.16
N LYS A 104 -25.88 -6.03 -4.40
CA LYS A 104 -25.73 -5.57 -3.03
C LYS A 104 -25.06 -4.22 -2.97
N GLU A 105 -25.12 -3.60 -1.80
CA GLU A 105 -24.37 -2.38 -1.52
C GLU A 105 -22.87 -2.57 -1.77
N PRO A 106 -22.18 -1.54 -2.29
CA PRO A 106 -20.75 -1.61 -2.54
C PRO A 106 -19.98 -1.87 -1.23
N GLN A 107 -19.02 -2.75 -1.30
CA GLN A 107 -18.10 -3.10 -0.22
C GLN A 107 -16.69 -2.70 -0.61
N LEU A 108 -15.79 -2.46 0.35
CA LEU A 108 -14.39 -2.24 0.07
C LEU A 108 -13.56 -3.47 0.43
N MET A 109 -12.88 -4.04 -0.55
CA MET A 109 -11.87 -5.08 -0.32
C MET A 109 -10.57 -4.41 0.11
N VAL A 110 -10.21 -4.55 1.38
CA VAL A 110 -9.09 -3.83 2.01
C VAL A 110 -7.75 -4.41 1.60
N ASP A 111 -6.86 -3.55 1.13
CA ASP A 111 -5.47 -3.89 0.84
C ASP A 111 -4.52 -3.37 1.92
N THR A 112 -4.75 -2.15 2.44
CA THR A 112 -3.91 -1.56 3.49
C THR A 112 -4.72 -0.80 4.52
N VAL A 113 -4.27 -0.86 5.77
CA VAL A 113 -4.85 -0.15 6.91
C VAL A 113 -3.75 0.59 7.65
N ARG A 114 -4.03 1.83 8.06
CA ARG A 114 -3.13 2.64 8.89
C ARG A 114 -3.94 3.42 9.93
N PRO A 115 -3.42 3.62 11.14
CA PRO A 115 -4.01 4.55 12.09
C PRO A 115 -4.01 5.98 11.53
N LEU A 116 -5.10 6.72 11.74
CA LEU A 116 -5.14 8.15 11.38
C LEU A 116 -4.17 9.00 12.20
N SER A 117 -3.79 8.54 13.41
CA SER A 117 -2.76 9.18 14.23
C SER A 117 -1.41 9.31 13.49
N ASP A 118 -1.07 8.32 12.68
CA ASP A 118 0.20 8.28 11.96
C ASP A 118 0.29 9.33 10.84
N LEU A 119 -0.85 9.90 10.43
CA LEU A 119 -0.89 10.96 9.40
C LEU A 119 -0.41 12.32 9.92
N ASN A 120 -0.39 12.52 11.22
CA ASN A 120 0.06 13.77 11.85
C ASN A 120 1.57 13.81 12.10
N GLU A 121 2.28 12.70 11.91
CA GLU A 121 3.74 12.70 11.98
C GLU A 121 4.34 13.33 10.71
N PRO A 122 5.31 14.25 10.81
CA PRO A 122 5.97 14.82 9.66
C PRO A 122 6.80 13.74 8.96
N GLY A 123 6.23 13.14 7.92
CA GLY A 123 6.78 12.03 7.14
C GLY A 123 5.76 10.97 6.68
N ALA A 124 4.52 11.01 7.19
CA ALA A 124 3.51 9.96 6.95
C ALA A 124 2.64 10.15 5.69
N SER A 125 2.96 11.08 4.80
CA SER A 125 2.11 11.45 3.66
C SER A 125 2.43 10.75 2.34
N GLU A 126 2.92 9.50 2.37
CA GLU A 126 2.90 8.68 1.15
C GLU A 126 2.09 7.41 1.41
N PRO A 127 1.10 7.06 0.51
CA PRO A 127 0.52 5.73 0.50
C PRO A 127 1.68 4.73 0.40
N PRO A 128 1.57 3.50 0.93
CA PRO A 128 2.62 2.52 0.75
C PRO A 128 2.85 2.38 -0.75
N LYS A 129 3.90 3.02 -1.26
CA LYS A 129 4.44 2.68 -2.57
C LYS A 129 4.59 1.17 -2.49
N LYS A 130 4.00 0.41 -3.44
CA LYS A 130 4.40 -0.98 -3.65
C LYS A 130 5.88 -1.01 -3.38
N GLU A 131 6.34 -1.82 -2.41
CA GLU A 131 7.75 -1.90 -2.07
C GLU A 131 8.50 -2.13 -3.37
N ARG A 132 8.98 -1.04 -3.96
CA ARG A 132 9.76 -1.15 -5.18
C ARG A 132 11.06 -1.80 -4.76
N LYS A 133 11.39 -2.89 -5.42
CA LYS A 133 12.65 -3.59 -5.23
C LYS A 133 13.50 -3.36 -6.45
N LEU A 134 14.67 -2.81 -6.22
CA LEU A 134 15.68 -2.63 -7.26
C LEU A 134 16.52 -3.90 -7.36
N TRP A 135 16.47 -4.55 -8.50
CA TRP A 135 17.25 -5.74 -8.79
C TRP A 135 18.44 -5.37 -9.67
N LEU A 136 19.64 -5.70 -9.21
CA LEU A 136 20.87 -5.51 -9.94
C LEU A 136 21.49 -6.87 -10.25
N ARG A 137 21.76 -7.14 -11.52
CA ARG A 137 22.46 -8.33 -11.96
C ARG A 137 23.94 -7.99 -12.20
N LEU A 138 24.81 -8.64 -11.45
CA LEU A 138 26.25 -8.48 -11.57
C LEU A 138 26.84 -9.77 -12.17
N PRO A 139 27.79 -9.69 -13.13
CA PRO A 139 28.43 -10.87 -13.68
C PRO A 139 29.20 -11.67 -12.62
N THR A 140 29.90 -10.98 -11.74
CA THR A 140 30.70 -11.58 -10.65
C THR A 140 30.77 -10.62 -9.44
N ALA A 141 31.24 -11.10 -8.30
CA ALA A 141 31.45 -10.33 -7.09
C ALA A 141 32.79 -9.52 -7.15
N ASP A 142 32.90 -8.58 -8.08
CA ASP A 142 34.07 -7.70 -8.17
C ASP A 142 34.05 -6.68 -7.02
N PRO A 143 35.10 -6.67 -6.14
CA PRO A 143 35.19 -5.75 -5.01
C PRO A 143 35.12 -4.27 -5.39
N ARG A 144 35.65 -3.90 -6.55
CA ARG A 144 35.65 -2.50 -7.04
C ARG A 144 34.23 -2.07 -7.42
N LEU A 145 33.49 -2.94 -8.08
CA LEU A 145 32.13 -2.72 -8.49
C LEU A 145 31.20 -2.65 -7.27
N LEU A 146 31.36 -3.57 -6.33
CA LEU A 146 30.60 -3.57 -5.07
C LEU A 146 30.84 -2.29 -4.26
N ARG A 147 32.08 -1.84 -4.14
CA ARG A 147 32.40 -0.60 -3.42
C ARG A 147 31.76 0.63 -4.07
N ARG A 148 31.67 0.65 -5.41
CA ARG A 148 31.04 1.74 -6.14
C ARG A 148 29.51 1.75 -5.93
N ILE A 149 28.88 0.58 -5.92
CA ILE A 149 27.45 0.44 -5.60
C ILE A 149 27.17 0.87 -4.15
N GLU A 150 28.02 0.48 -3.22
CA GLU A 150 27.91 0.86 -1.80
C GLU A 150 27.97 2.39 -1.63
N LEU A 151 28.92 3.06 -2.27
CA LEU A 151 29.01 4.52 -2.28
C LEU A 151 27.77 5.19 -2.87
N LEU A 152 27.20 4.61 -3.92
CA LEU A 152 25.93 5.10 -4.48
C LEU A 152 24.78 4.94 -3.47
N CYS A 153 24.71 3.84 -2.75
CA CYS A 153 23.71 3.66 -1.68
C CYS A 153 23.88 4.69 -0.54
N GLU A 154 25.12 5.03 -0.19
CA GLU A 154 25.43 6.08 0.80
C GLU A 154 24.99 7.47 0.34
N MET A 155 25.07 7.74 -0.98
CA MET A 155 24.60 9.00 -1.58
C MET A 155 23.06 9.08 -1.70
N PHE A 156 22.37 7.94 -1.72
CA PHE A 156 20.93 7.83 -1.84
C PHE A 156 20.33 7.02 -0.67
N PRO A 157 20.46 7.49 0.57
CA PRO A 157 19.99 6.76 1.74
C PRO A 157 18.47 6.62 1.73
N GLY A 158 17.95 5.43 2.07
CA GLY A 158 16.53 5.14 2.08
C GLY A 158 16.22 3.76 2.63
N ARG A 159 14.93 3.39 2.60
CA ARG A 159 14.43 2.11 3.14
C ARG A 159 13.90 1.16 2.04
N GLU A 160 14.04 1.54 0.76
CA GLU A 160 13.65 0.68 -0.35
C GLU A 160 14.74 -0.38 -0.56
N ARG A 161 14.32 -1.61 -0.85
CA ARG A 161 15.26 -2.73 -0.97
C ARG A 161 15.94 -2.79 -2.32
N MET A 162 17.26 -2.86 -2.30
CA MET A 162 18.11 -3.23 -3.43
C MET A 162 18.59 -4.67 -3.26
N ILE A 163 18.50 -5.47 -4.30
CA ILE A 163 18.92 -6.87 -4.32
C ILE A 163 19.94 -7.05 -5.44
N LEU A 164 21.17 -7.35 -5.06
CA LEU A 164 22.25 -7.70 -5.97
C LEU A 164 22.23 -9.20 -6.21
N VAL A 165 22.25 -9.61 -7.46
CA VAL A 165 22.27 -11.04 -7.87
C VAL A 165 23.56 -11.27 -8.66
N PHE A 166 24.41 -12.15 -8.16
CA PHE A 166 25.64 -12.55 -8.86
C PHE A 166 25.36 -13.68 -9.83
N ALA A 167 25.65 -13.45 -11.13
CA ALA A 167 25.32 -14.41 -12.18
C ALA A 167 26.19 -15.65 -12.13
N ASP A 168 27.42 -15.54 -11.64
CA ASP A 168 28.39 -16.63 -11.50
C ASP A 168 28.05 -17.64 -10.40
N THR A 169 27.55 -17.15 -9.27
CA THR A 169 27.31 -17.95 -8.07
C THR A 169 25.84 -18.09 -7.70
N GLY A 170 24.95 -17.31 -8.31
CA GLY A 170 23.55 -17.22 -7.94
C GLY A 170 23.30 -16.62 -6.54
N ARG A 171 24.35 -16.17 -5.85
CA ARG A 171 24.23 -15.54 -4.52
C ARG A 171 23.48 -14.21 -4.63
N ARG A 172 22.82 -13.85 -3.52
CA ARG A 172 22.08 -12.60 -3.40
C ARG A 172 22.61 -11.81 -2.22
N LEU A 173 22.78 -10.51 -2.41
CA LEU A 173 23.13 -9.56 -1.36
C LEU A 173 22.06 -8.48 -1.31
N GLY A 174 21.60 -8.13 -0.11
CA GLY A 174 20.62 -7.07 0.12
C GLY A 174 21.31 -5.78 0.52
N ALA A 175 20.81 -4.65 0.01
CA ALA A 175 21.16 -3.31 0.46
C ALA A 175 19.91 -2.45 0.54
N GLU A 176 19.99 -1.31 1.22
CA GLU A 176 18.89 -0.34 1.32
C GLU A 176 19.28 0.96 0.64
N CYS A 177 18.36 1.56 -0.10
CA CYS A 177 18.55 2.83 -0.80
C CYS A 177 17.20 3.53 -1.04
N VAL A 178 17.26 4.73 -1.61
CA VAL A 178 16.06 5.37 -2.17
C VAL A 178 16.08 5.19 -3.69
N ILE A 179 15.03 4.59 -4.28
CA ILE A 179 14.95 4.35 -5.72
C ILE A 179 14.48 5.62 -6.43
N LYS A 180 15.44 6.45 -6.86
CA LYS A 180 15.22 7.67 -7.65
C LYS A 180 15.80 7.52 -9.05
N ASN A 181 15.27 8.29 -10.01
CA ASN A 181 15.75 8.26 -11.39
C ASN A 181 17.25 8.60 -11.53
N SER A 182 17.79 9.44 -10.64
CA SER A 182 19.21 9.73 -10.58
C SER A 182 20.05 8.50 -10.21
N LEU A 183 19.64 7.75 -9.17
CA LEU A 183 20.31 6.51 -8.80
C LEU A 183 20.22 5.46 -9.92
N LEU A 184 19.05 5.34 -10.55
CA LEU A 184 18.86 4.38 -11.66
C LEU A 184 19.78 4.67 -12.83
N ARG A 185 19.95 5.93 -13.22
CA ARG A 185 20.88 6.34 -14.29
C ARG A 185 22.33 5.98 -13.96
N GLU A 186 22.81 6.29 -12.78
CA GLU A 186 24.16 5.94 -12.34
C GLU A 186 24.40 4.42 -12.35
N LEU A 187 23.40 3.65 -11.92
CA LEU A 187 23.48 2.19 -11.92
C LEU A 187 23.38 1.61 -13.36
N GLU A 188 22.55 2.18 -14.21
CA GLU A 188 22.45 1.82 -15.63
C GLU A 188 23.74 2.12 -16.40
N GLU A 189 24.41 3.23 -16.11
CA GLU A 189 25.73 3.56 -16.67
C GLU A 189 26.83 2.61 -16.19
N LEU A 190 26.72 2.16 -14.93
CA LEU A 190 27.70 1.28 -14.31
C LEU A 190 27.58 -0.19 -14.74
N LEU A 191 26.34 -0.69 -14.86
CA LEU A 191 26.02 -2.11 -15.03
C LEU A 191 25.42 -2.45 -16.39
N GLY A 192 24.95 -1.46 -17.14
CA GLY A 192 24.10 -1.65 -18.31
C GLY A 192 22.60 -1.71 -17.93
N ARG A 193 21.78 -1.14 -18.79
CA ARG A 193 20.34 -0.97 -18.56
C ARG A 193 19.60 -2.31 -18.39
N GLU A 194 20.05 -3.36 -19.05
CA GLU A 194 19.50 -4.72 -18.97
C GLU A 194 19.73 -5.39 -17.62
N ASN A 195 20.68 -4.88 -16.82
CA ASN A 195 21.04 -5.44 -15.51
C ASN A 195 20.43 -4.67 -14.33
N VAL A 196 19.63 -3.63 -14.61
CA VAL A 196 18.97 -2.78 -13.61
C VAL A 196 17.45 -2.89 -13.79
N VAL A 197 16.75 -3.52 -12.86
CA VAL A 197 15.31 -3.76 -12.96
C VAL A 197 14.59 -3.32 -11.68
N VAL A 198 13.58 -2.45 -11.81
CA VAL A 198 12.69 -2.07 -10.71
C VAL A 198 11.41 -2.92 -10.80
N LYS A 199 11.05 -3.61 -9.72
CA LYS A 199 9.84 -4.43 -9.61
C LYS A 199 8.97 -3.97 -8.46
#